data_d7abc29d529fddb05142930579f49e13
#
_entry.id   d7abc29d529fddb05142930579f49e13
#
_cell.length_a   1.000
_cell.length_b   1.000
_cell.length_c   1.000
_cell.angle_alpha   90.00
_cell.angle_beta   90.00
_cell.angle_gamma   90.00
#
_symmetry.space_group_name_H-M   'P 1'
#
loop_
_entity.id
_entity.type
_entity.pdbx_description
1 polymer ?
#
loop_
_entity_poly.entity_id
_entity_poly.type
_entity_poly.pdbx_seq_one_letter_code
_entity_poly.pdbx_strand_id
1 'polypeptide(L)'
;RVVNAPESRILHHSGWTLPPDRYQKKYLNHRNNLMMIVKNYPFAYLAAILPARIALEGVAFVFSALIRDWKRMAAITMAIGWNFTHPFLLYKKHQEAGKKRKPQAVAATLRKMYGGSIFFQYFLRGHKRARDIEA
;
A
#
# COMPACT_ATOMS: atom_id res chain seq x y z
N ARG A 1 8.42 25.30 -1.10
CA ARG A 1 7.57 25.79 -2.19
C ARG A 1 7.45 24.66 -3.21
N VAL A 2 6.25 24.30 -3.59
CA VAL A 2 5.99 23.34 -4.67
C VAL A 2 5.76 24.14 -5.94
N VAL A 3 6.46 23.78 -7.02
CA VAL A 3 6.33 24.43 -8.34
C VAL A 3 5.73 23.40 -9.30
N ASN A 4 4.70 23.80 -10.00
CA ASN A 4 4.11 23.01 -11.07
C ASN A 4 4.78 23.36 -12.40
N ALA A 5 5.24 22.38 -13.15
CA ALA A 5 5.80 22.52 -14.48
C ALA A 5 4.89 21.82 -15.52
N PRO A 6 3.79 22.47 -15.95
CA PRO A 6 2.76 21.81 -16.75
C PRO A 6 3.25 21.37 -18.13
N GLU A 7 4.33 21.95 -18.62
CA GLU A 7 4.93 21.61 -19.91
C GLU A 7 5.91 20.43 -19.85
N SER A 8 6.21 19.94 -18.63
CA SER A 8 7.08 18.80 -18.45
C SER A 8 6.39 17.53 -18.92
N ARG A 9 6.96 16.86 -19.92
CA ARG A 9 6.48 15.58 -20.45
C ARG A 9 7.48 14.48 -20.11
N ILE A 10 7.02 13.48 -19.39
CA ILE A 10 7.82 12.28 -19.08
C ILE A 10 7.17 11.08 -19.76
N LEU A 11 7.91 10.45 -20.67
CA LEU A 11 7.50 9.19 -21.27
C LEU A 11 7.83 8.06 -20.29
N HIS A 12 6.81 7.42 -19.71
CA HIS A 12 6.97 6.33 -18.77
C HIS A 12 6.59 4.99 -19.40
N HIS A 13 7.59 4.16 -19.65
CA HIS A 13 7.40 2.76 -20.06
C HIS A 13 7.15 1.90 -18.82
N SER A 14 5.89 1.70 -18.47
CA SER A 14 5.53 0.87 -17.34
C SER A 14 5.97 -0.58 -17.55
N GLY A 15 6.70 -1.13 -16.57
CA GLY A 15 7.13 -2.53 -16.59
C GLY A 15 8.40 -2.83 -17.40
N TRP A 16 9.06 -1.83 -17.99
CA TRP A 16 10.31 -2.04 -18.76
C TRP A 16 11.41 -2.70 -17.93
N THR A 17 11.70 -2.18 -16.74
CA THR A 17 12.74 -2.72 -15.85
C THR A 17 12.29 -3.95 -15.07
N LEU A 18 10.99 -4.04 -14.73
CA LEU A 18 10.42 -5.12 -13.95
C LEU A 18 8.99 -5.44 -14.43
N PRO A 19 8.82 -6.41 -15.33
CA PRO A 19 7.52 -6.81 -15.86
C PRO A 19 6.52 -7.16 -14.75
N PRO A 20 5.21 -6.89 -14.95
CA PRO A 20 4.16 -7.08 -13.94
C PRO A 20 4.02 -8.51 -13.44
N ASP A 21 4.27 -9.49 -14.28
CA ASP A 21 4.13 -10.93 -14.03
C ASP A 21 5.33 -11.54 -13.31
N ARG A 22 6.45 -10.81 -13.18
CA ARG A 22 7.62 -11.29 -12.44
C ARG A 22 7.32 -11.43 -10.95
N TYR A 23 7.72 -12.56 -10.38
CA TYR A 23 7.67 -12.85 -8.95
C TYR A 23 8.23 -11.70 -8.10
N GLN A 24 9.41 -11.19 -8.48
CA GLN A 24 10.08 -10.13 -7.73
C GLN A 24 9.22 -8.84 -7.61
N LYS A 25 8.52 -8.45 -8.68
CA LYS A 25 7.62 -7.29 -8.64
C LYS A 25 6.43 -7.54 -7.71
N LYS A 26 5.82 -8.73 -7.79
CA LYS A 26 4.72 -9.13 -6.90
C LYS A 26 5.19 -9.11 -5.44
N TYR A 27 6.33 -9.73 -5.14
CA TYR A 27 6.94 -9.74 -3.81
C TYR A 27 7.20 -8.32 -3.26
N LEU A 28 7.88 -7.48 -4.05
CA LEU A 28 8.19 -6.10 -3.64
C LEU A 28 6.94 -5.27 -3.39
N ASN A 29 5.89 -5.44 -4.19
CA ASN A 29 4.63 -4.74 -4.00
C ASN A 29 3.99 -5.09 -2.65
N HIS A 30 3.83 -6.38 -2.34
CA HIS A 30 3.24 -6.82 -1.08
C HIS A 30 4.12 -6.43 0.13
N ARG A 31 5.45 -6.69 0.05
CA ARG A 31 6.39 -6.36 1.12
C ARG A 31 6.43 -4.86 1.41
N ASN A 32 6.61 -4.04 0.38
CA ASN A 32 6.77 -2.60 0.55
C ASN A 32 5.47 -1.93 0.99
N ASN A 33 4.32 -2.46 0.60
CA ASN A 33 3.02 -1.95 1.05
C ASN A 33 2.87 -2.11 2.56
N LEU A 34 3.14 -3.30 3.12
CA LEU A 34 3.12 -3.54 4.56
C LEU A 34 4.15 -2.67 5.29
N MET A 35 5.39 -2.63 4.79
CA MET A 35 6.45 -1.80 5.36
C MET A 35 6.06 -0.31 5.36
N MET A 36 5.44 0.19 4.29
CA MET A 36 5.02 1.58 4.16
C MET A 36 3.93 1.94 5.17
N ILE A 37 2.99 1.04 5.43
CA ILE A 37 1.96 1.21 6.47
C ILE A 37 2.63 1.33 7.83
N VAL A 38 3.45 0.35 8.21
CA VAL A 38 4.15 0.36 9.50
C VAL A 38 5.01 1.60 9.67
N LYS A 39 5.73 2.01 8.62
CA LYS A 39 6.60 3.19 8.65
C LYS A 39 5.84 4.50 8.84
N ASN A 40 4.72 4.68 8.12
CA ASN A 40 4.12 6.01 7.95
C ASN A 40 2.92 6.29 8.85
N TYR A 41 2.20 5.29 9.34
CA TYR A 41 1.08 5.51 10.24
C TYR A 41 1.50 5.60 11.71
N PRO A 42 0.93 6.50 12.52
CA PRO A 42 1.10 6.49 13.98
C PRO A 42 0.60 5.18 14.60
N PHE A 43 1.18 4.76 15.73
CA PHE A 43 0.84 3.48 16.38
C PHE A 43 -0.67 3.34 16.67
N ALA A 44 -1.34 4.41 17.07
CA ALA A 44 -2.78 4.37 17.33
C ALA A 44 -3.62 3.90 16.13
N TYR A 45 -3.17 4.21 14.92
CA TYR A 45 -3.86 3.80 13.68
C TYR A 45 -3.41 2.43 13.18
N LEU A 46 -2.19 2.01 13.52
CA LEU A 46 -1.67 0.70 13.09
C LEU A 46 -2.50 -0.45 13.66
N ALA A 47 -3.03 -0.31 14.87
CA ALA A 47 -3.87 -1.34 15.50
C ALA A 47 -5.11 -1.71 14.67
N ALA A 48 -5.65 -0.77 13.91
CA ALA A 48 -6.79 -1.02 13.02
C ALA A 48 -6.36 -1.31 11.57
N ILE A 49 -5.41 -0.52 11.04
CA ILE A 49 -5.05 -0.57 9.62
C ILE A 49 -4.25 -1.83 9.28
N LEU A 50 -3.32 -2.25 10.15
CA LEU A 50 -2.44 -3.38 9.87
C LEU A 50 -3.19 -4.72 9.83
N PRO A 51 -4.09 -5.05 10.79
CA PRO A 51 -4.91 -6.26 10.69
C PRO A 51 -5.81 -6.26 9.45
N ALA A 52 -6.46 -5.13 9.15
CA ALA A 52 -7.27 -5.01 7.94
C ALA A 52 -6.44 -5.24 6.66
N ARG A 53 -5.22 -4.71 6.62
CA ARG A 53 -4.31 -4.93 5.49
C ARG A 53 -3.86 -6.38 5.38
N ILE A 54 -3.55 -7.04 6.49
CA ILE A 54 -3.18 -8.47 6.51
C ILE A 54 -4.37 -9.33 6.05
N ALA A 55 -5.59 -9.00 6.46
CA ALA A 55 -6.79 -9.68 5.97
C ALA A 55 -6.94 -9.56 4.43
N LEU A 56 -6.67 -8.38 3.87
CA LEU A 56 -6.66 -8.17 2.42
C LEU A 56 -5.55 -8.99 1.71
N GLU A 57 -4.39 -9.18 2.34
CA GLU A 57 -3.37 -10.09 1.82
C GLU A 57 -3.86 -11.54 1.83
N GLY A 58 -4.60 -11.95 2.87
CA GLY A 58 -5.26 -13.26 2.92
C GLY A 58 -6.27 -13.46 1.79
N VAL A 59 -7.12 -12.46 1.53
CA VAL A 59 -8.05 -12.47 0.39
C VAL A 59 -7.29 -12.58 -0.94
N ALA A 60 -6.23 -11.80 -1.11
CA ALA A 60 -5.40 -11.84 -2.31
C ALA A 60 -4.71 -13.20 -2.48
N PHE A 61 -4.29 -13.84 -1.38
CA PHE A 61 -3.71 -15.19 -1.38
C PHE A 61 -4.73 -16.24 -1.83
N VAL A 62 -5.93 -16.25 -1.24
CA VAL A 62 -7.01 -17.18 -1.62
C VAL A 62 -7.41 -16.99 -3.08
N PHE A 63 -7.59 -15.74 -3.52
CA PHE A 63 -7.88 -15.45 -4.93
C PHE A 63 -6.77 -15.96 -5.86
N SER A 64 -5.50 -15.78 -5.47
CA SER A 64 -4.35 -16.29 -6.25
C SER A 64 -4.34 -17.82 -6.33
N ALA A 65 -4.76 -18.51 -5.27
CA ALA A 65 -4.92 -19.97 -5.26
C ALA A 65 -6.00 -20.42 -6.26
N LEU A 66 -7.16 -19.75 -6.25
CA LEU A 66 -8.27 -20.06 -7.16
C LEU A 66 -7.88 -19.91 -8.63
N ILE A 67 -7.12 -18.87 -8.99
CA ILE A 67 -6.63 -18.65 -10.36
C ILE A 67 -5.28 -19.34 -10.65
N ARG A 68 -4.76 -20.13 -9.71
CA ARG A 68 -3.48 -20.86 -9.81
C ARG A 68 -2.25 -19.96 -10.08
N ASP A 69 -2.27 -18.71 -9.59
CA ASP A 69 -1.09 -17.82 -9.62
C ASP A 69 -0.13 -18.14 -8.46
N TRP A 70 0.60 -19.25 -8.58
CA TRP A 70 1.56 -19.72 -7.58
C TRP A 70 2.67 -18.71 -7.28
N LYS A 71 3.08 -17.92 -8.30
CA LYS A 71 4.08 -16.85 -8.12
C LYS A 71 3.58 -15.78 -7.16
N ARG A 72 2.32 -15.41 -7.27
CA ARG A 72 1.71 -14.41 -6.39
C ARG A 72 1.51 -14.96 -4.98
N MET A 73 1.08 -16.18 -4.84
CA MET A 73 0.96 -16.83 -3.53
C MET A 73 2.31 -16.86 -2.80
N ALA A 74 3.36 -17.34 -3.45
CA ALA A 74 4.72 -17.34 -2.89
C ALA A 74 5.20 -15.92 -2.55
N ALA A 75 4.90 -14.94 -3.41
CA ALA A 75 5.24 -13.53 -3.17
C ALA A 75 4.56 -12.96 -1.94
N ILE A 76 3.27 -13.23 -1.72
CA ILE A 76 2.52 -12.80 -0.53
C ILE A 76 3.11 -13.43 0.73
N THR A 77 3.28 -14.76 0.74
CA THR A 77 3.84 -15.48 1.89
C THR A 77 5.22 -14.96 2.28
N MET A 78 6.11 -14.82 1.29
CA MET A 78 7.46 -14.30 1.54
C MET A 78 7.46 -12.84 1.98
N ALA A 79 6.56 -12.01 1.45
CA ALA A 79 6.42 -10.61 1.84
C ALA A 79 5.95 -10.45 3.29
N ILE A 80 4.97 -11.23 3.70
CA ILE A 80 4.49 -11.29 5.09
C ILE A 80 5.62 -11.78 5.99
N GLY A 81 6.22 -12.93 5.66
CA GLY A 81 7.34 -13.50 6.42
C GLY A 81 8.50 -12.52 6.60
N TRP A 82 8.87 -11.80 5.54
CA TRP A 82 9.93 -10.80 5.62
C TRP A 82 9.60 -9.68 6.61
N ASN A 83 8.37 -9.14 6.60
CA ASN A 83 7.97 -8.10 7.53
C ASN A 83 7.96 -8.60 8.99
N PHE A 84 7.59 -9.86 9.24
CA PHE A 84 7.63 -10.46 10.57
C PHE A 84 9.05 -10.74 11.06
N THR A 85 9.98 -11.09 10.18
CA THR A 85 11.38 -11.38 10.55
C THR A 85 12.24 -10.14 10.69
N HIS A 86 11.76 -8.95 10.31
CA HIS A 86 12.51 -7.70 10.38
C HIS A 86 11.85 -6.61 11.27
N PRO A 87 11.37 -6.96 12.49
CA PRO A 87 10.64 -6.01 13.34
C PRO A 87 11.50 -4.81 13.77
N PHE A 88 12.78 -5.04 14.07
CA PHE A 88 13.71 -3.97 14.47
C PHE A 88 13.95 -2.95 13.34
N LEU A 89 14.08 -3.43 12.10
CA LEU A 89 14.22 -2.56 10.94
C LEU A 89 12.96 -1.72 10.72
N LEU A 90 11.79 -2.34 10.83
CA LEU A 90 10.51 -1.64 10.70
C LEU A 90 10.32 -0.61 11.81
N TYR A 91 10.65 -0.96 13.04
CA TYR A 91 10.61 -0.04 14.18
C TYR A 91 11.55 1.15 13.98
N LYS A 92 12.81 0.92 13.58
CA LYS A 92 13.77 1.98 13.26
C LYS A 92 13.21 2.92 12.18
N LYS A 93 12.69 2.39 11.08
CA LYS A 93 12.07 3.19 10.02
C LYS A 93 10.85 3.98 10.50
N HIS A 94 10.05 3.39 11.38
CA HIS A 94 8.90 4.06 12.01
C HIS A 94 9.35 5.26 12.85
N GLN A 95 10.39 5.08 13.68
CA GLN A 95 10.96 6.15 14.51
C GLN A 95 11.54 7.28 13.66
N GLU A 96 12.31 6.95 12.61
CA GLU A 96 12.87 7.94 11.69
C GLU A 96 11.78 8.76 10.99
N ALA A 97 10.70 8.11 10.55
CA ALA A 97 9.55 8.80 9.98
C ALA A 97 8.79 9.61 11.04
N GLY A 98 8.70 9.09 12.27
CA GLY A 98 8.06 9.74 13.41
C GLY A 98 8.70 11.09 13.76
N LYS A 99 10.04 11.17 13.74
CA LYS A 99 10.79 12.41 13.99
C LYS A 99 10.45 13.55 13.00
N LYS A 100 10.04 13.19 11.80
CA LYS A 100 9.66 14.14 10.71
C LYS A 100 8.16 14.47 10.70
N ARG A 101 7.36 13.74 11.46
CA ARG A 101 5.90 13.93 11.52
C ARG A 101 5.55 15.13 12.39
N LYS A 102 4.74 16.03 11.85
CA LYS A 102 4.09 17.08 12.63
C LYS A 102 2.71 16.57 13.04
N PRO A 103 2.36 16.47 14.34
CA PRO A 103 1.07 15.91 14.80
C PRO A 103 -0.14 16.55 14.15
N GLN A 104 -0.14 17.89 14.01
CA GLN A 104 -1.23 18.63 13.37
C GLN A 104 -1.39 18.26 11.89
N ALA A 105 -0.28 18.04 11.18
CA ALA A 105 -0.31 17.64 9.78
C ALA A 105 -0.84 16.20 9.60
N VAL A 106 -0.57 15.30 10.55
CA VAL A 106 -1.11 13.93 10.51
C VAL A 106 -2.62 13.95 10.60
N ALA A 107 -3.19 14.64 11.60
CA ALA A 107 -4.64 14.74 11.76
C ALA A 107 -5.32 15.39 10.55
N ALA A 108 -4.73 16.46 10.02
CA ALA A 108 -5.22 17.15 8.82
C ALA A 108 -5.17 16.26 7.58
N THR A 109 -4.11 15.46 7.41
CA THR A 109 -3.97 14.52 6.29
C THR A 109 -4.99 13.40 6.38
N LEU A 110 -5.15 12.79 7.56
CA LEU A 110 -6.08 11.68 7.76
C LEU A 110 -7.54 12.12 7.55
N ARG A 111 -7.91 13.36 7.93
CA ARG A 111 -9.23 13.92 7.65
C ARG A 111 -9.53 14.11 6.17
N LYS A 112 -8.49 14.30 5.36
CA LYS A 112 -8.60 14.44 3.88
C LYS A 112 -8.55 13.09 3.16
N MET A 113 -8.21 12.01 3.84
CA MET A 113 -8.24 10.69 3.25
C MET A 113 -9.67 10.18 3.18
N TYR A 114 -10.02 9.57 2.07
CA TYR A 114 -11.31 8.91 1.93
C TYR A 114 -11.45 7.80 2.98
N GLY A 115 -12.51 7.89 3.79
CA GLY A 115 -12.74 6.98 4.91
C GLY A 115 -13.31 5.62 4.52
N GLY A 116 -13.64 5.41 3.25
CA GLY A 116 -14.21 4.17 2.73
C GLY A 116 -13.19 3.30 1.96
N SER A 117 -13.70 2.22 1.39
CA SER A 117 -12.92 1.32 0.53
C SER A 117 -13.06 1.71 -0.94
N ILE A 118 -11.98 2.18 -1.55
CA ILE A 118 -11.93 2.46 -2.99
C ILE A 118 -12.21 1.19 -3.82
N PHE A 119 -11.74 0.02 -3.33
CA PHE A 119 -12.03 -1.27 -3.95
C PHE A 119 -13.54 -1.53 -4.02
N PHE A 120 -14.26 -1.32 -2.91
CA PHE A 120 -15.71 -1.49 -2.85
C PHE A 120 -16.43 -0.53 -3.82
N GLN A 121 -16.03 0.74 -3.83
CA GLN A 121 -16.60 1.74 -4.73
C GLN A 121 -16.38 1.37 -6.20
N TYR A 122 -15.16 0.95 -6.54
CA TYR A 122 -14.81 0.64 -7.92
C TYR A 122 -15.46 -0.65 -8.42
N PHE A 123 -15.37 -1.76 -7.65
CA PHE A 123 -15.80 -3.09 -8.12
C PHE A 123 -17.28 -3.41 -7.86
N LEU A 124 -17.85 -2.90 -6.76
CA LEU A 124 -19.23 -3.22 -6.37
C LEU A 124 -20.20 -2.09 -6.69
N ARG A 125 -19.78 -0.83 -6.62
CA ARG A 125 -20.64 0.31 -6.97
C ARG A 125 -20.41 0.86 -8.37
N GLY A 126 -19.36 0.43 -9.06
CA GLY A 126 -19.05 0.87 -10.43
C GLY A 126 -18.54 2.29 -10.53
N HIS A 127 -18.13 2.93 -9.42
CA HIS A 127 -17.59 4.28 -9.39
C HIS A 127 -16.16 4.28 -9.95
N LYS A 128 -16.00 4.61 -11.22
CA LYS A 128 -14.71 4.55 -11.93
C LYS A 128 -13.89 5.84 -11.87
N ARG A 129 -14.46 6.94 -11.40
CA ARG A 129 -13.81 8.25 -11.32
C ARG A 129 -13.81 8.74 -9.89
N ALA A 130 -12.77 9.48 -9.49
CA ALA A 130 -12.65 10.05 -8.14
C ALA A 130 -13.88 10.90 -7.76
N ARG A 131 -14.38 11.72 -8.68
CA ARG A 131 -15.57 12.55 -8.47
C ARG A 131 -16.85 11.77 -8.14
N ASP A 132 -16.93 10.49 -8.52
CA ASP A 132 -18.09 9.63 -8.24
C ASP A 132 -18.07 9.10 -6.80
N ILE A 133 -16.94 9.28 -6.09
CA ILE A 133 -16.68 8.77 -4.74
C ILE A 133 -16.87 9.87 -3.69
N GLU A 134 -16.71 11.14 -4.07
CA GLU A 134 -16.80 12.29 -3.16
C GLU A 134 -18.24 12.78 -2.91
N ALA A 135 -19.22 12.19 -3.55
CA ALA A 135 -20.64 12.44 -3.34
C ALA A 135 -21.21 11.43 -2.29
#